data_2d926b6bc70b47791ceb48948233661b
#
_entry.id   2d926b6bc70b47791ceb48948233661b
#
_cell.length_a   1.000
_cell.length_b   1.000
_cell.length_c   1.000
_cell.angle_alpha   90.00
_cell.angle_beta   90.00
_cell.angle_gamma   90.00
#
_symmetry.space_group_name_H-M   'P 1'
#
loop_
_entity.id
_entity.type
_entity.pdbx_description
1 polymer ?
#
loop_
_entity_poly.entity_id
_entity_poly.type
_entity_poly.pdbx_seq_one_letter_code
_entity_poly.pdbx_strand_id
1 'polypeptide(L)'
;MKHLMSLIIYAACCLSAAVMADDVDDPRGKMAPWEKGAWETGQYRNVFLEAGYKQEDIDAKLAKAYYDLFEGPNRVYFEVGEDMAYVSDLKNKDARTEGLSYGMMAAVQLDKKEVFDRLWRWTVKYMQHQDGPREGYFAWSVNPETGRKNSQGSASDGEFFFVTALLFASNRWGNDTGIDYYAQARRILDAMWSKDGTAGVRNIINTEHKM
;
A
#
# COMPACT_ATOMS: atom_id res chain seq x y z
N MET A 1 49.35 7.50 -23.23
CA MET A 1 48.05 7.57 -23.91
C MET A 1 47.00 6.53 -23.37
N LYS A 2 47.06 6.23 -22.06
CA LYS A 2 46.07 5.29 -21.42
C LYS A 2 45.25 5.90 -20.28
N HIS A 3 45.41 7.20 -20.01
CA HIS A 3 44.67 7.89 -18.93
C HIS A 3 43.65 8.92 -19.41
N LEU A 4 43.42 9.06 -20.73
CA LEU A 4 42.47 10.04 -21.27
C LEU A 4 41.13 9.41 -21.70
N MET A 5 41.01 8.09 -21.71
CA MET A 5 39.75 7.39 -22.07
C MET A 5 38.85 7.05 -20.87
N SER A 6 39.37 7.17 -19.63
CA SER A 6 38.55 6.85 -18.43
C SER A 6 37.71 8.02 -17.92
N LEU A 7 37.92 9.25 -18.41
CA LEU A 7 37.20 10.44 -17.94
C LEU A 7 35.96 10.78 -18.78
N ILE A 8 35.83 10.17 -19.96
CA ILE A 8 34.69 10.45 -20.86
C ILE A 8 33.47 9.53 -20.56
N ILE A 9 33.70 8.39 -19.93
CA ILE A 9 32.59 7.44 -19.61
C ILE A 9 31.85 7.85 -18.33
N TYR A 10 32.48 8.61 -17.43
CA TYR A 10 31.81 9.09 -16.20
C TYR A 10 30.96 10.35 -16.41
N ALA A 11 31.16 11.11 -17.48
CA ALA A 11 30.34 12.29 -17.79
C ALA A 11 29.04 11.96 -18.55
N ALA A 12 28.95 10.79 -19.16
CA ALA A 12 27.76 10.39 -19.92
C ALA A 12 26.68 9.68 -19.06
N CYS A 13 27.04 9.19 -17.87
CA CYS A 13 26.07 8.57 -16.93
C CYS A 13 25.36 9.56 -16.00
N CYS A 14 25.85 10.80 -15.89
CA CYS A 14 25.20 11.81 -15.03
C CYS A 14 24.22 12.72 -15.77
N LEU A 15 24.05 12.58 -17.09
CA LEU A 15 23.11 13.41 -17.87
C LEU A 15 21.79 12.70 -18.22
N SER A 16 21.59 11.45 -17.85
CA SER A 16 20.33 10.74 -18.14
C SER A 16 19.38 10.58 -16.95
N ALA A 17 19.70 11.17 -15.81
CA ALA A 17 18.80 11.18 -14.63
C ALA A 17 18.06 12.51 -14.42
N ALA A 18 18.13 13.44 -15.36
CA ALA A 18 17.55 14.78 -15.23
C ALA A 18 16.37 15.07 -16.18
N VAL A 19 15.79 14.04 -16.83
CA VAL A 19 14.66 14.25 -17.74
C VAL A 19 13.61 13.17 -17.49
N MET A 20 12.88 13.26 -16.40
CA MET A 20 11.54 12.70 -16.19
C MET A 20 10.88 13.38 -14.97
N ALA A 21 10.81 14.70 -14.99
CA ALA A 21 9.89 15.47 -14.17
C ALA A 21 9.28 16.54 -15.07
N ASP A 22 8.64 16.10 -16.17
CA ASP A 22 7.87 16.98 -17.01
C ASP A 22 6.44 17.09 -16.46
N ASP A 23 6.15 18.30 -15.94
CA ASP A 23 4.92 19.08 -16.04
C ASP A 23 3.65 18.28 -16.35
N VAL A 24 3.13 17.60 -15.36
CA VAL A 24 1.69 17.53 -15.24
C VAL A 24 1.29 18.88 -14.65
N ASP A 25 0.70 19.76 -15.45
CA ASP A 25 0.05 20.98 -15.00
C ASP A 25 -0.96 20.59 -13.90
N ASP A 26 -0.54 20.68 -12.63
CA ASP A 26 -1.44 20.49 -11.50
C ASP A 26 -2.33 21.75 -11.43
N PRO A 27 -3.63 21.64 -11.71
CA PRO A 27 -4.54 22.78 -11.69
C PRO A 27 -4.67 23.45 -10.30
N ARG A 28 -4.05 22.88 -9.28
CA ARG A 28 -4.04 23.39 -7.91
C ARG A 28 -2.88 24.36 -7.63
N GLY A 29 -2.07 24.69 -8.66
CA GLY A 29 -0.85 25.48 -8.50
C GLY A 29 0.32 24.65 -7.96
N LYS A 30 1.53 25.13 -8.17
CA LYS A 30 2.75 24.47 -7.72
C LYS A 30 2.72 24.37 -6.21
N MET A 31 2.38 23.20 -5.70
CA MET A 31 2.70 22.88 -4.32
C MET A 31 4.23 22.90 -4.21
N ALA A 32 4.74 23.66 -3.23
CA ALA A 32 6.16 23.60 -2.93
C ALA A 32 6.58 22.14 -2.73
N PRO A 33 7.68 21.71 -3.36
CA PRO A 33 8.14 20.35 -3.17
C PRO A 33 8.33 20.13 -1.67
N TRP A 34 7.70 19.07 -1.15
CA TRP A 34 7.95 18.62 0.21
C TRP A 34 9.38 18.12 0.25
N GLU A 35 10.29 18.91 0.73
CA GLU A 35 11.71 18.55 0.78
C GLU A 35 11.93 17.29 1.63
N LYS A 36 11.11 17.11 2.68
CA LYS A 36 11.10 15.92 3.54
C LYS A 36 9.71 15.73 4.15
N GLY A 37 9.25 14.48 4.18
CA GLY A 37 8.00 14.13 4.83
C GLY A 37 8.06 14.18 6.35
N ALA A 38 6.90 14.13 7.01
CA ALA A 38 6.82 14.08 8.48
C ALA A 38 7.55 12.86 9.07
N TRP A 39 7.58 11.74 8.34
CA TRP A 39 8.35 10.55 8.70
C TRP A 39 9.86 10.85 8.80
N GLU A 40 10.44 11.51 7.81
CA GLU A 40 11.87 11.81 7.75
C GLU A 40 12.29 12.88 8.76
N THR A 41 11.41 13.85 9.00
CA THR A 41 11.69 14.98 9.91
C THR A 41 11.28 14.69 11.35
N GLY A 42 10.41 13.72 11.60
CA GLY A 42 9.75 13.51 12.89
C GLY A 42 8.82 14.67 13.29
N GLN A 43 8.60 15.64 12.40
CA GLN A 43 7.78 16.82 12.69
C GLN A 43 6.35 16.57 12.24
N TYR A 44 5.53 16.11 13.14
CA TYR A 44 4.08 15.98 12.96
C TYR A 44 3.34 16.36 14.22
N ARG A 45 2.14 16.85 14.03
CA ARG A 45 1.27 17.25 15.13
C ARG A 45 0.79 16.02 15.89
N ASN A 46 1.03 15.99 17.19
CA ASN A 46 0.51 14.95 18.05
C ASN A 46 -0.71 15.46 18.83
N VAL A 47 -1.89 15.22 18.29
CA VAL A 47 -3.16 15.68 18.85
C VAL A 47 -3.47 15.11 20.23
N PHE A 48 -2.93 13.96 20.60
CA PHE A 48 -3.11 13.39 21.93
C PHE A 48 -2.28 14.13 22.97
N LEU A 49 -1.04 14.54 22.67
CA LEU A 49 -0.26 15.41 23.52
C LEU A 49 -0.94 16.77 23.71
N GLU A 50 -1.47 17.35 22.64
CA GLU A 50 -2.23 18.61 22.71
C GLU A 50 -3.50 18.49 23.57
N ALA A 51 -4.13 17.31 23.58
CA ALA A 51 -5.27 17.00 24.44
C ALA A 51 -4.87 16.68 25.90
N GLY A 52 -3.57 16.75 26.24
CA GLY A 52 -3.07 16.57 27.60
C GLY A 52 -2.70 15.15 28.00
N TYR A 53 -2.70 14.19 27.07
CA TYR A 53 -2.18 12.84 27.36
C TYR A 53 -0.66 12.84 27.42
N LYS A 54 -0.07 11.95 28.22
CA LYS A 54 1.37 11.76 28.25
C LYS A 54 1.84 10.86 27.14
N GLN A 55 3.04 11.09 26.61
CA GLN A 55 3.61 10.27 25.54
C GLN A 55 3.69 8.78 25.92
N GLU A 56 4.09 8.48 27.15
CA GLU A 56 4.17 7.10 27.69
C GLU A 56 2.82 6.37 27.63
N ASP A 57 1.72 7.08 27.97
CA ASP A 57 0.37 6.50 27.91
C ASP A 57 -0.08 6.26 26.46
N ILE A 58 0.28 7.16 25.56
CA ILE A 58 0.00 7.04 24.12
C ILE A 58 0.74 5.81 23.57
N ASP A 59 2.04 5.70 23.83
CA ASP A 59 2.89 4.59 23.36
C ASP A 59 2.42 3.25 23.92
N ALA A 60 2.11 3.20 25.22
CA ALA A 60 1.57 2.00 25.85
C ALA A 60 0.21 1.57 25.22
N LYS A 61 -0.65 2.54 24.92
CA LYS A 61 -1.94 2.29 24.28
C LYS A 61 -1.78 1.74 22.87
N LEU A 62 -0.86 2.30 22.08
CA LEU A 62 -0.54 1.83 20.74
C LEU A 62 0.05 0.42 20.75
N ALA A 63 1.03 0.17 21.61
CA ALA A 63 1.63 -1.15 21.78
C ALA A 63 0.59 -2.21 22.17
N LYS A 64 -0.29 -1.86 23.12
CA LYS A 64 -1.38 -2.76 23.53
C LYS A 64 -2.37 -3.01 22.38
N ALA A 65 -2.76 -2.00 21.63
CA ALA A 65 -3.69 -2.15 20.52
C ALA A 65 -3.07 -3.04 19.41
N TYR A 66 -1.79 -2.87 19.12
CA TYR A 66 -1.08 -3.74 18.18
C TYR A 66 -1.07 -5.18 18.67
N TYR A 67 -0.68 -5.41 19.94
CA TYR A 67 -0.69 -6.75 20.55
C TYR A 67 -2.08 -7.41 20.46
N ASP A 68 -3.13 -6.68 20.84
CA ASP A 68 -4.50 -7.22 20.84
C ASP A 68 -4.96 -7.66 19.43
N LEU A 69 -4.57 -6.90 18.38
CA LEU A 69 -5.00 -7.15 17.02
C LEU A 69 -4.14 -8.17 16.26
N PHE A 70 -2.83 -8.22 16.52
CA PHE A 70 -1.88 -8.99 15.72
C PHE A 70 -1.27 -10.18 16.45
N GLU A 71 -1.11 -10.16 17.77
CA GLU A 71 -0.33 -11.14 18.53
C GLU A 71 -1.14 -11.86 19.60
N GLY A 72 -2.06 -11.15 20.25
CA GLY A 72 -2.80 -11.62 21.42
C GLY A 72 -3.79 -12.77 21.15
N PRO A 73 -4.42 -13.30 22.21
CA PRO A 73 -5.33 -14.45 22.08
C PRO A 73 -6.61 -14.14 21.28
N ASN A 74 -6.98 -12.89 21.16
CA ASN A 74 -8.15 -12.42 20.41
C ASN A 74 -7.75 -11.73 19.09
N ARG A 75 -6.55 -12.00 18.59
CA ARG A 75 -6.04 -11.40 17.36
C ARG A 75 -6.92 -11.70 16.16
N VAL A 76 -6.89 -10.80 15.20
CA VAL A 76 -7.53 -10.95 13.90
C VAL A 76 -6.53 -11.29 12.78
N TYR A 77 -5.24 -11.23 13.07
CA TYR A 77 -4.13 -11.55 12.16
C TYR A 77 -3.74 -13.02 12.27
N PHE A 78 -3.62 -13.71 11.13
CA PHE A 78 -3.27 -15.14 11.05
C PHE A 78 -2.22 -15.38 9.98
N GLU A 79 -1.13 -16.00 10.35
CA GLU A 79 -0.06 -16.40 9.44
C GLU A 79 -0.45 -17.64 8.62
N VAL A 80 0.02 -17.69 7.38
CA VAL A 80 -0.19 -18.80 6.43
C VAL A 80 1.13 -19.17 5.79
N GLY A 81 1.61 -20.36 6.07
CA GLY A 81 2.92 -20.79 5.61
C GLY A 81 4.05 -19.93 6.16
N GLU A 82 5.11 -19.75 5.38
CA GLU A 82 6.31 -19.05 5.83
C GLU A 82 6.27 -17.53 5.59
N ASP A 83 5.51 -17.07 4.59
CA ASP A 83 5.66 -15.73 4.05
C ASP A 83 4.34 -14.97 3.79
N MET A 84 3.20 -15.52 4.19
CA MET A 84 1.88 -14.92 4.01
C MET A 84 1.12 -14.81 5.32
N ALA A 85 0.13 -13.89 5.35
CA ALA A 85 -0.82 -13.75 6.43
C ALA A 85 -2.09 -13.04 5.95
N TYR A 86 -3.18 -13.19 6.70
CA TYR A 86 -4.43 -12.49 6.45
C TYR A 86 -5.02 -11.91 7.73
N VAL A 87 -5.92 -10.95 7.56
CA VAL A 87 -6.79 -10.44 8.62
C VAL A 87 -8.19 -11.05 8.42
N SER A 88 -8.73 -11.67 9.47
CA SER A 88 -10.04 -12.33 9.45
C SER A 88 -11.14 -11.42 9.96
N ASP A 89 -12.26 -11.40 9.27
CA ASP A 89 -13.55 -11.07 9.87
C ASP A 89 -14.02 -12.29 10.70
N LEU A 90 -13.84 -12.20 12.01
CA LEU A 90 -14.13 -13.31 12.92
C LEU A 90 -15.60 -13.71 12.94
N LYS A 91 -16.51 -12.76 12.68
CA LYS A 91 -17.94 -13.03 12.63
C LYS A 91 -18.36 -13.80 11.40
N ASN A 92 -17.83 -13.40 10.24
CA ASN A 92 -18.20 -13.98 8.95
C ASN A 92 -17.23 -15.10 8.53
N LYS A 93 -16.11 -15.27 9.24
CA LYS A 93 -15.06 -16.27 8.95
C LYS A 93 -14.52 -16.16 7.53
N ASP A 94 -14.35 -14.91 7.07
CA ASP A 94 -13.75 -14.60 5.78
C ASP A 94 -12.64 -13.56 5.93
N ALA A 95 -11.86 -13.38 4.88
CA ALA A 95 -10.88 -12.31 4.76
C ALA A 95 -11.41 -11.29 3.74
N ARG A 96 -11.38 -10.02 4.10
CA ARG A 96 -11.92 -8.91 3.30
C ARG A 96 -10.87 -7.89 2.95
N THR A 97 -11.08 -7.18 1.84
CA THR A 97 -10.18 -6.11 1.40
C THR A 97 -10.00 -5.04 2.46
N GLU A 98 -11.07 -4.69 3.21
CA GLU A 98 -11.00 -3.75 4.34
C GLU A 98 -10.04 -4.24 5.43
N GLY A 99 -10.21 -5.47 5.89
CA GLY A 99 -9.36 -6.04 6.94
C GLY A 99 -7.90 -6.10 6.53
N LEU A 100 -7.61 -6.56 5.30
CA LEU A 100 -6.26 -6.65 4.75
C LEU A 100 -5.63 -5.26 4.60
N SER A 101 -6.33 -4.31 3.98
CA SER A 101 -5.81 -2.98 3.72
C SER A 101 -5.61 -2.16 5.01
N TYR A 102 -6.51 -2.27 5.98
CA TYR A 102 -6.34 -1.63 7.30
C TYR A 102 -5.20 -2.26 8.09
N GLY A 103 -5.04 -3.58 8.01
CA GLY A 103 -3.90 -4.28 8.60
C GLY A 103 -2.57 -3.81 8.02
N MET A 104 -2.50 -3.65 6.69
CA MET A 104 -1.33 -3.09 6.00
C MET A 104 -1.09 -1.63 6.41
N MET A 105 -2.13 -0.81 6.52
CA MET A 105 -2.02 0.58 6.97
C MET A 105 -1.48 0.66 8.40
N ALA A 106 -1.96 -0.16 9.32
CA ALA A 106 -1.43 -0.24 10.69
C ALA A 106 0.04 -0.69 10.69
N ALA A 107 0.37 -1.71 9.90
CA ALA A 107 1.73 -2.23 9.80
C ALA A 107 2.72 -1.18 9.28
N VAL A 108 2.39 -0.43 8.22
CA VAL A 108 3.29 0.60 7.69
C VAL A 108 3.46 1.77 8.65
N GLN A 109 2.43 2.18 9.36
CA GLN A 109 2.53 3.26 10.34
C GLN A 109 3.38 2.87 11.56
N LEU A 110 3.31 1.61 11.99
CA LEU A 110 4.05 1.08 13.14
C LEU A 110 5.40 0.45 12.78
N ASP A 111 5.87 0.63 11.55
CA ASP A 111 7.15 0.10 11.06
C ASP A 111 7.27 -1.44 11.14
N LYS A 112 6.18 -2.13 10.81
CA LYS A 112 6.09 -3.60 10.83
C LYS A 112 6.15 -4.16 9.41
N LYS A 113 7.33 -4.01 8.76
CA LYS A 113 7.52 -4.39 7.35
C LYS A 113 7.15 -5.83 7.06
N GLU A 114 7.59 -6.78 7.89
CA GLU A 114 7.32 -8.20 7.66
C GLU A 114 5.81 -8.52 7.69
N VAL A 115 5.06 -7.94 8.63
CA VAL A 115 3.61 -8.08 8.72
C VAL A 115 2.94 -7.50 7.46
N PHE A 116 3.38 -6.34 7.01
CA PHE A 116 2.91 -5.71 5.77
C PHE A 116 3.12 -6.62 4.56
N ASP A 117 4.34 -7.12 4.38
CA ASP A 117 4.73 -7.95 3.25
C ASP A 117 3.94 -9.27 3.22
N ARG A 118 3.72 -9.90 4.38
CA ARG A 118 2.91 -11.11 4.51
C ARG A 118 1.46 -10.88 4.12
N LEU A 119 0.86 -9.77 4.58
CA LEU A 119 -0.51 -9.39 4.20
C LEU A 119 -0.61 -9.12 2.70
N TRP A 120 0.36 -8.39 2.14
CA TRP A 120 0.36 -8.07 0.71
C TRP A 120 0.50 -9.31 -0.17
N ARG A 121 1.42 -10.23 0.16
CA ARG A 121 1.58 -11.49 -0.61
C ARG A 121 0.31 -12.33 -0.60
N TRP A 122 -0.35 -12.44 0.55
CA TRP A 122 -1.63 -13.16 0.64
C TRP A 122 -2.73 -12.47 -0.20
N THR A 123 -2.83 -11.16 -0.12
CA THR A 123 -3.79 -10.34 -0.88
C THR A 123 -3.63 -10.54 -2.38
N VAL A 124 -2.41 -10.44 -2.89
CA VAL A 124 -2.13 -10.65 -4.33
C VAL A 124 -2.48 -12.06 -4.75
N LYS A 125 -2.12 -13.06 -3.95
CA LYS A 125 -2.32 -14.46 -4.31
C LYS A 125 -3.79 -14.86 -4.34
N TYR A 126 -4.58 -14.43 -3.38
CA TYR A 126 -5.94 -14.97 -3.20
C TYR A 126 -7.05 -14.00 -3.58
N MET A 127 -6.83 -12.69 -3.45
CA MET A 127 -7.85 -11.68 -3.72
C MET A 127 -7.72 -11.08 -5.11
N GLN A 128 -6.50 -10.77 -5.58
CA GLN A 128 -6.32 -10.08 -6.84
C GLN A 128 -6.74 -10.95 -8.04
N HIS A 129 -7.41 -10.34 -9.01
CA HIS A 129 -7.67 -10.95 -10.30
C HIS A 129 -6.43 -10.77 -11.19
N GLN A 130 -5.87 -11.88 -11.66
CA GLN A 130 -4.63 -11.90 -12.42
C GLN A 130 -4.86 -11.82 -13.92
N ASP A 131 -6.10 -12.01 -14.38
CA ASP A 131 -6.51 -12.00 -15.78
C ASP A 131 -7.97 -11.58 -15.98
N GLY A 132 -8.37 -11.48 -17.25
CA GLY A 132 -9.74 -11.19 -17.65
C GLY A 132 -10.17 -9.73 -17.39
N PRO A 133 -11.48 -9.43 -17.54
CA PRO A 133 -11.97 -8.05 -17.41
C PRO A 133 -11.72 -7.40 -16.05
N ARG A 134 -11.53 -8.19 -14.99
CA ARG A 134 -11.27 -7.71 -13.63
C ARG A 134 -9.78 -7.65 -13.28
N GLU A 135 -8.88 -7.95 -14.22
CA GLU A 135 -7.44 -7.93 -13.95
C GLU A 135 -7.02 -6.67 -13.18
N GLY A 136 -6.23 -6.85 -12.11
CA GLY A 136 -5.76 -5.77 -11.24
C GLY A 136 -6.73 -5.37 -10.13
N TYR A 137 -8.01 -5.72 -10.22
CA TYR A 137 -8.97 -5.55 -9.12
C TYR A 137 -8.89 -6.71 -8.11
N PHE A 138 -9.53 -6.53 -6.95
CA PHE A 138 -9.54 -7.53 -5.89
C PHE A 138 -10.97 -8.05 -5.65
N ALA A 139 -11.11 -9.34 -5.41
CA ALA A 139 -12.30 -9.90 -4.82
C ALA A 139 -12.42 -9.39 -3.38
N TRP A 140 -13.51 -8.71 -3.04
CA TRP A 140 -13.63 -8.06 -1.73
C TRP A 140 -13.70 -9.04 -0.56
N SER A 141 -14.05 -10.30 -0.80
CA SER A 141 -14.14 -11.35 0.22
C SER A 141 -13.64 -12.69 -0.31
N VAL A 142 -12.83 -13.35 0.50
CA VAL A 142 -12.21 -14.66 0.23
C VAL A 142 -12.35 -15.55 1.46
N ASN A 143 -12.65 -16.83 1.25
CA ASN A 143 -12.54 -17.83 2.30
C ASN A 143 -11.05 -18.16 2.55
N PRO A 144 -10.48 -17.87 3.73
CA PRO A 144 -9.04 -18.01 3.95
C PRO A 144 -8.58 -19.46 4.08
N GLU A 145 -9.48 -20.41 4.41
CA GLU A 145 -9.14 -21.81 4.53
C GLU A 145 -8.98 -22.48 3.16
N THR A 146 -9.82 -22.07 2.20
CA THR A 146 -9.83 -22.69 0.86
C THR A 146 -9.18 -21.83 -0.23
N GLY A 147 -8.94 -20.54 0.04
CA GLY A 147 -8.50 -19.54 -0.94
C GLY A 147 -9.56 -19.18 -1.98
N ARG A 148 -10.81 -19.66 -1.84
CA ARG A 148 -11.90 -19.41 -2.79
C ARG A 148 -12.44 -18.00 -2.61
N LYS A 149 -12.57 -17.27 -3.70
CA LYS A 149 -13.25 -15.97 -3.76
C LYS A 149 -14.74 -16.16 -3.50
N ASN A 150 -15.28 -15.52 -2.45
CA ASN A 150 -16.70 -15.54 -2.12
C ASN A 150 -17.50 -14.62 -3.05
N SER A 151 -16.85 -13.57 -3.56
CA SER A 151 -17.38 -12.64 -4.55
C SER A 151 -16.30 -12.33 -5.59
N GLN A 152 -16.72 -12.07 -6.82
CA GLN A 152 -15.82 -11.58 -7.88
C GLN A 152 -15.78 -10.05 -7.94
N GLY A 153 -16.64 -9.37 -7.21
CA GLY A 153 -16.72 -7.90 -7.19
C GLY A 153 -15.62 -7.27 -6.33
N SER A 154 -15.33 -6.02 -6.64
CA SER A 154 -14.40 -5.16 -5.90
C SER A 154 -15.15 -4.29 -4.89
N ALA A 155 -14.44 -3.82 -3.87
CA ALA A 155 -14.91 -2.80 -2.95
C ALA A 155 -13.93 -1.63 -3.01
N SER A 156 -14.39 -0.48 -3.49
CA SER A 156 -13.54 0.68 -3.84
C SER A 156 -12.67 1.19 -2.68
N ASP A 157 -13.18 1.13 -1.46
CA ASP A 157 -12.44 1.49 -0.25
C ASP A 157 -11.21 0.59 -0.05
N GLY A 158 -11.34 -0.72 -0.28
CA GLY A 158 -10.22 -1.65 -0.22
C GLY A 158 -9.10 -1.30 -1.21
N GLU A 159 -9.43 -1.06 -2.48
CA GLU A 159 -8.46 -0.66 -3.50
C GLU A 159 -7.77 0.65 -3.16
N PHE A 160 -8.50 1.69 -2.72
CA PHE A 160 -7.90 2.96 -2.31
C PHE A 160 -6.97 2.81 -1.11
N PHE A 161 -7.35 2.02 -0.11
CA PHE A 161 -6.50 1.78 1.05
C PHE A 161 -5.26 0.95 0.70
N PHE A 162 -5.36 -0.05 -0.19
CA PHE A 162 -4.18 -0.76 -0.70
C PHE A 162 -3.20 0.18 -1.39
N VAL A 163 -3.68 1.03 -2.30
CA VAL A 163 -2.84 2.03 -2.97
C VAL A 163 -2.15 2.93 -1.95
N THR A 164 -2.91 3.47 -0.99
CA THR A 164 -2.37 4.39 0.03
C THR A 164 -1.32 3.70 0.90
N ALA A 165 -1.60 2.48 1.37
CA ALA A 165 -0.67 1.72 2.19
C ALA A 165 0.63 1.37 1.43
N LEU A 166 0.53 1.00 0.15
CA LEU A 166 1.68 0.71 -0.71
C LEU A 166 2.52 1.96 -0.98
N LEU A 167 1.91 3.13 -1.21
CA LEU A 167 2.64 4.38 -1.36
C LEU A 167 3.37 4.77 -0.07
N PHE A 168 2.76 4.56 1.09
CA PHE A 168 3.43 4.76 2.38
C PHE A 168 4.60 3.78 2.56
N ALA A 169 4.44 2.52 2.20
CA ALA A 169 5.48 1.51 2.24
C ALA A 169 6.67 1.86 1.33
N SER A 170 6.38 2.32 0.10
CA SER A 170 7.37 2.81 -0.85
C SER A 170 8.22 3.95 -0.25
N ASN A 171 7.56 4.93 0.40
CA ASN A 171 8.26 6.04 1.02
C ASN A 171 9.06 5.62 2.27
N ARG A 172 8.55 4.68 3.06
CA ARG A 172 9.17 4.26 4.31
C ARG A 172 10.32 3.30 4.11
N TRP A 173 10.15 2.30 3.23
CA TRP A 173 11.08 1.17 3.10
C TRP A 173 11.79 1.11 1.75
N GLY A 174 11.40 1.98 0.80
CA GLY A 174 11.91 1.93 -0.57
C GLY A 174 11.29 0.80 -1.40
N ASN A 175 11.79 0.62 -2.62
CA ASN A 175 11.20 -0.33 -3.59
C ASN A 175 12.13 -1.51 -3.94
N ASP A 176 13.36 -1.54 -3.40
CA ASP A 176 14.37 -2.57 -3.66
C ASP A 176 14.41 -3.66 -2.59
N THR A 177 13.29 -3.91 -1.92
CA THR A 177 13.22 -4.76 -0.71
C THR A 177 12.51 -6.10 -0.93
N GLY A 178 12.44 -6.56 -2.20
CA GLY A 178 11.73 -7.78 -2.59
C GLY A 178 10.30 -7.54 -3.07
N ILE A 179 9.71 -6.40 -2.74
CA ILE A 179 8.43 -5.90 -3.25
C ILE A 179 8.66 -4.46 -3.72
N ASP A 180 8.40 -4.19 -4.99
CA ASP A 180 8.31 -2.83 -5.52
C ASP A 180 6.91 -2.27 -5.20
N TYR A 181 6.78 -1.64 -4.03
CA TYR A 181 5.51 -1.11 -3.53
C TYR A 181 4.93 -0.03 -4.45
N TYR A 182 5.79 0.82 -5.02
CA TYR A 182 5.35 1.87 -5.93
C TYR A 182 4.75 1.28 -7.22
N ALA A 183 5.43 0.31 -7.83
CA ALA A 183 4.92 -0.36 -9.01
C ALA A 183 3.60 -1.10 -8.72
N GLN A 184 3.46 -1.71 -7.54
CA GLN A 184 2.20 -2.34 -7.13
C GLN A 184 1.06 -1.32 -6.98
N ALA A 185 1.31 -0.19 -6.32
CA ALA A 185 0.33 0.90 -6.18
C ALA A 185 -0.10 1.44 -7.55
N ARG A 186 0.84 1.69 -8.45
CA ARG A 186 0.59 2.15 -9.82
C ARG A 186 -0.28 1.18 -10.60
N ARG A 187 0.01 -0.12 -10.53
CA ARG A 187 -0.77 -1.16 -11.21
C ARG A 187 -2.23 -1.17 -10.78
N ILE A 188 -2.51 -0.98 -9.47
CA ILE A 188 -3.88 -0.88 -8.97
C ILE A 188 -4.54 0.39 -9.50
N LEU A 189 -3.89 1.54 -9.39
CA LEU A 189 -4.41 2.81 -9.91
C LEU A 189 -4.75 2.72 -11.40
N ASP A 190 -3.86 2.14 -12.21
CA ASP A 190 -4.08 1.96 -13.64
C ASP A 190 -5.31 1.07 -13.89
N ALA A 191 -5.49 0.00 -13.12
CA ALA A 191 -6.69 -0.85 -13.20
C ALA A 191 -7.97 -0.09 -12.80
N MET A 192 -7.90 0.79 -11.77
CA MET A 192 -9.05 1.58 -11.31
C MET A 192 -9.51 2.63 -12.33
N TRP A 193 -8.67 2.96 -13.29
CA TRP A 193 -8.86 4.03 -14.27
C TRP A 193 -9.16 3.55 -15.69
N SER A 194 -8.77 2.32 -16.05
CA SER A 194 -8.66 1.87 -17.44
C SER A 194 -9.64 0.76 -17.85
N LYS A 195 -10.74 0.55 -17.10
CA LYS A 195 -11.72 -0.48 -17.47
C LYS A 195 -12.61 -0.01 -18.62
N ASP A 196 -12.78 -0.85 -19.61
CA ASP A 196 -13.52 -0.58 -20.85
C ASP A 196 -15.02 -0.94 -20.79
N GLY A 197 -15.49 -1.43 -19.64
CA GLY A 197 -16.87 -1.89 -19.46
C GLY A 197 -17.13 -3.33 -19.89
N THR A 198 -16.12 -4.06 -20.37
CA THR A 198 -16.25 -5.48 -20.74
C THR A 198 -16.76 -6.31 -19.56
N ALA A 199 -17.72 -7.18 -19.81
CA ALA A 199 -18.42 -7.99 -18.81
C ALA A 199 -19.02 -7.16 -17.65
N GLY A 200 -19.36 -5.89 -17.88
CA GLY A 200 -19.93 -4.97 -16.88
C GLY A 200 -18.92 -4.45 -15.85
N VAL A 201 -17.63 -4.68 -16.05
CA VAL A 201 -16.57 -4.18 -15.16
C VAL A 201 -16.25 -2.74 -15.54
N ARG A 202 -16.43 -1.82 -14.60
CA ARG A 202 -16.24 -0.38 -14.79
C ARG A 202 -15.07 0.14 -13.98
N ASN A 203 -14.61 1.35 -14.32
CA ASN A 203 -13.67 2.09 -13.50
C ASN A 203 -14.22 2.29 -12.09
N ILE A 204 -13.35 2.17 -11.10
CA ILE A 204 -13.65 2.61 -9.73
C ILE A 204 -13.61 4.13 -9.68
N ILE A 205 -12.63 4.74 -10.37
CA ILE A 205 -12.51 6.20 -10.48
C ILE A 205 -13.39 6.68 -11.63
N ASN A 206 -14.30 7.61 -11.32
CA ASN A 206 -15.12 8.25 -12.35
C ASN A 206 -14.25 9.23 -13.15
N THR A 207 -13.98 8.90 -14.42
CA THR A 207 -13.10 9.71 -15.28
C THR A 207 -13.74 11.01 -15.75
N GLU A 208 -15.07 11.09 -15.76
CA GLU A 208 -15.81 12.30 -16.16
C GLU A 208 -15.78 13.35 -15.02
N HIS A 209 -15.96 12.92 -13.78
CA HIS A 209 -16.02 13.80 -12.63
C HIS A 209 -14.73 13.81 -11.80
N LYS A 210 -13.75 12.98 -12.17
CA LYS A 210 -12.46 12.82 -11.44
C LYS A 210 -12.62 12.46 -9.97
N MET A 211 -13.64 11.66 -9.65
CA MET A 211 -13.96 11.18 -8.29
C MET A 211 -14.02 9.64 -8.25
#